data_8c06316dc059f986fc79edd37f18421b
#
_entry.id   8c06316dc059f986fc79edd37f18421b
#
_cell.length_a   1.000
_cell.length_b   1.000
_cell.length_c   1.000
_cell.angle_alpha   90.00
_cell.angle_beta   90.00
_cell.angle_gamma   90.00
#
_symmetry.space_group_name_H-M   'P 1'
#
loop_
_entity.id
_entity.type
_entity.pdbx_description
1 polymer ?
#
loop_
_entity_poly.entity_id
_entity_poly.type
_entity_poly.pdbx_seq_one_letter_code
_entity_poly.pdbx_strand_id
1 'polypeptide(L)'
;MPLADVFSLLVLGQGKSGLDVARWALAHPERVSATTVYGGGSSEPNEATRALEAQGASFVYGTEQVEGAYDVCVTCPGISEFSAFFKAGREHAAQIMGEPESVSYTH
;
A
#
# COMPACT_ATOMS: atom_id res chain seq x y z
N MET A 1 -6.93 4.35 21.90
CA MET A 1 -6.34 3.24 21.20
C MET A 1 -6.02 3.66 19.78
N PRO A 2 -4.82 3.75 19.48
CA PRO A 2 -4.49 4.10 18.11
C PRO A 2 -4.98 2.99 17.19
N LEU A 3 -4.17 2.50 16.35
CA LEU A 3 -4.58 1.42 15.46
C LEU A 3 -4.90 0.16 16.26
N ALA A 4 -5.81 -0.62 15.75
CA ALA A 4 -6.01 -1.96 16.27
C ALA A 4 -4.68 -2.73 16.11
N ASP A 5 -4.56 -3.82 16.86
CA ASP A 5 -3.37 -4.65 16.75
C ASP A 5 -3.18 -5.15 15.31
N VAL A 6 -4.28 -5.30 14.58
CA VAL A 6 -4.26 -5.76 13.21
C VAL A 6 -4.95 -4.70 12.35
N PHE A 7 -4.34 -4.37 11.21
CA PHE A 7 -4.90 -3.35 10.32
C PHE A 7 -4.80 -3.80 8.87
N SER A 8 -5.64 -3.22 8.01
CA SER A 8 -5.57 -3.43 6.58
C SER A 8 -4.66 -2.38 5.97
N LEU A 9 -3.84 -2.81 5.02
CA LEU A 9 -2.81 -1.96 4.42
C LEU A 9 -3.08 -1.74 2.94
N LEU A 10 -3.05 -0.49 2.53
CA LEU A 10 -3.10 -0.10 1.13
C LEU A 10 -1.74 0.48 0.76
N VAL A 11 -1.16 0.01 -0.34
CA VAL A 11 0.11 0.52 -0.84
C VAL A 11 -0.13 1.13 -2.21
N LEU A 12 0.29 2.36 -2.40
CA LEU A 12 0.21 3.03 -3.70
C LEU A 12 1.56 2.93 -4.39
N GLY A 13 1.56 2.25 -5.55
CA GLY A 13 2.77 2.08 -6.34
C GLY A 13 3.39 0.71 -6.15
N GLN A 14 3.85 0.14 -7.25
CA GLN A 14 4.49 -1.17 -7.23
C GLN A 14 5.98 -1.08 -7.56
N GLY A 15 6.59 0.06 -7.25
CA GLY A 15 8.02 0.20 -7.32
C GLY A 15 8.71 -0.51 -6.16
N LYS A 16 10.02 -0.37 -6.09
CA LYS A 16 10.80 -1.08 -5.08
C LYS A 16 10.31 -0.79 -3.67
N SER A 17 10.04 0.48 -3.36
CA SER A 17 9.57 0.85 -2.02
C SER A 17 8.23 0.23 -1.69
N GLY A 18 7.29 0.25 -2.66
CA GLY A 18 5.97 -0.33 -2.44
C GLY A 18 6.05 -1.83 -2.24
N LEU A 19 6.88 -2.50 -3.03
CA LEU A 19 7.04 -3.95 -2.90
C LEU A 19 7.71 -4.33 -1.59
N ASP A 20 8.66 -3.50 -1.13
CA ASP A 20 9.29 -3.76 0.16
C ASP A 20 8.30 -3.65 1.31
N VAL A 21 7.41 -2.65 1.25
CA VAL A 21 6.37 -2.50 2.26
C VAL A 21 5.41 -3.69 2.23
N ALA A 22 5.01 -4.10 1.03
CA ALA A 22 4.11 -5.24 0.89
C ALA A 22 4.76 -6.52 1.42
N ARG A 23 6.04 -6.69 1.14
CA ARG A 23 6.77 -7.85 1.63
C ARG A 23 6.85 -7.87 3.15
N TRP A 24 7.09 -6.72 3.74
CA TRP A 24 7.09 -6.60 5.19
C TRP A 24 5.72 -6.99 5.75
N ALA A 25 4.66 -6.46 5.14
CA ALA A 25 3.30 -6.72 5.61
C ALA A 25 2.96 -8.22 5.55
N LEU A 26 3.38 -8.89 4.47
CA LEU A 26 3.13 -10.32 4.34
C LEU A 26 3.92 -11.15 5.33
N ALA A 27 5.06 -10.62 5.78
CA ALA A 27 5.86 -11.28 6.80
C ALA A 27 5.29 -11.09 8.21
N HIS A 28 4.31 -10.19 8.36
CA HIS A 28 3.74 -9.87 9.66
C HIS A 28 2.22 -10.01 9.64
N PRO A 29 1.69 -11.21 9.37
CA PRO A 29 0.23 -11.40 9.31
C PRO A 29 -0.46 -11.15 10.64
N GLU A 30 0.29 -11.18 11.72
CA GLU A 30 -0.26 -10.86 13.04
C GLU A 30 -0.52 -9.36 13.20
N ARG A 31 0.03 -8.53 12.30
CA ARG A 31 -0.14 -7.08 12.33
C ARG A 31 -0.97 -6.57 11.18
N VAL A 32 -0.90 -7.23 10.03
CA VAL A 32 -1.56 -6.77 8.81
C VAL A 32 -2.53 -7.83 8.34
N SER A 33 -3.83 -7.50 8.42
CA SER A 33 -4.89 -8.45 8.07
C SER A 33 -5.03 -8.64 6.55
N ALA A 34 -4.72 -7.58 5.80
CA ALA A 34 -4.82 -7.63 4.35
C ALA A 34 -3.83 -6.63 3.76
N THR A 35 -3.21 -7.02 2.65
CA THR A 35 -2.26 -6.18 1.95
C THR A 35 -2.75 -6.00 0.52
N THR A 36 -3.01 -4.76 0.12
CA THR A 36 -3.47 -4.43 -1.23
C THR A 36 -2.54 -3.40 -1.83
N VAL A 37 -2.06 -3.67 -3.03
CA VAL A 37 -1.14 -2.79 -3.74
C VAL A 37 -1.79 -2.34 -5.04
N TYR A 38 -1.88 -1.04 -5.23
CA TYR A 38 -2.33 -0.45 -6.49
C TYR A 38 -1.10 0.04 -7.25
N GLY A 39 -0.90 -0.50 -8.45
CA GLY A 39 0.27 -0.15 -9.23
C GLY A 39 0.17 1.18 -9.97
N GLY A 40 -1.05 1.61 -10.25
CA GLY A 40 -1.27 2.84 -10.99
C GLY A 40 -1.72 2.60 -12.41
N GLY A 41 -1.99 3.67 -13.15
CA GLY A 41 -2.67 3.60 -14.43
C GLY A 41 -1.95 2.83 -15.54
N SER A 42 -0.63 2.79 -15.52
CA SER A 42 0.13 2.07 -16.53
C SER A 42 0.83 0.84 -15.98
N SER A 43 0.41 0.39 -14.81
CA SER A 43 1.04 -0.77 -14.17
C SER A 43 0.57 -2.07 -14.79
N GLU A 44 1.42 -3.07 -14.69
CA GLU A 44 1.08 -4.42 -15.12
C GLU A 44 1.83 -5.42 -14.23
N PRO A 45 1.36 -6.68 -14.20
CA PRO A 45 2.03 -7.68 -13.37
C PRO A 45 3.42 -7.99 -13.88
N ASN A 46 4.30 -8.31 -12.95
CA ASN A 46 5.64 -8.75 -13.27
C ASN A 46 6.04 -9.85 -12.30
N GLU A 47 7.27 -10.33 -12.42
CA GLU A 47 7.73 -11.45 -11.60
C GLU A 47 7.66 -11.12 -10.11
N ALA A 48 8.06 -9.92 -9.74
CA ALA A 48 8.07 -9.52 -8.33
C ALA A 48 6.65 -9.40 -7.77
N THR A 49 5.73 -8.79 -8.54
CA THR A 49 4.36 -8.66 -8.07
C THR A 49 3.68 -10.02 -7.96
N ARG A 50 3.95 -10.90 -8.92
CA ARG A 50 3.34 -12.23 -8.89
C ARG A 50 3.83 -13.05 -7.71
N ALA A 51 5.09 -12.89 -7.34
CA ALA A 51 5.64 -13.59 -6.18
C ALA A 51 4.90 -13.17 -4.91
N LEU A 52 4.59 -11.89 -4.78
CA LEU A 52 3.87 -11.39 -3.61
C LEU A 52 2.40 -11.80 -3.64
N GLU A 53 1.81 -11.84 -4.84
CA GLU A 53 0.43 -12.33 -4.97
C GLU A 53 0.33 -13.78 -4.49
N ALA A 54 1.33 -14.57 -4.81
CA ALA A 54 1.35 -15.97 -4.38
C ALA A 54 1.45 -16.09 -2.86
N GLN A 55 1.95 -15.06 -2.19
CA GLN A 55 2.05 -15.04 -0.73
C GLN A 55 0.79 -14.47 -0.07
N GLY A 56 -0.16 -13.99 -0.85
CA GLY A 56 -1.42 -13.51 -0.32
C GLY A 56 -1.72 -12.04 -0.53
N ALA A 57 -0.82 -11.30 -1.15
CA ALA A 57 -1.08 -9.88 -1.45
C ALA A 57 -2.07 -9.75 -2.58
N SER A 58 -2.89 -8.69 -2.53
CA SER A 58 -3.80 -8.34 -3.62
C SER A 58 -3.16 -7.21 -4.41
N PHE A 59 -3.10 -7.36 -5.72
CA PHE A 59 -2.55 -6.34 -6.60
C PHE A 59 -3.61 -5.90 -7.59
N VAL A 60 -3.70 -4.60 -7.81
CA VAL A 60 -4.60 -4.02 -8.80
C VAL A 60 -3.74 -3.24 -9.81
N TYR A 61 -3.91 -3.56 -11.08
CA TYR A 61 -3.12 -2.97 -12.15
C TYR A 61 -3.98 -2.13 -13.05
N GLY A 62 -3.35 -1.17 -13.71
CA GLY A 62 -4.00 -0.42 -14.78
C GLY A 62 -5.03 0.59 -14.35
N THR A 63 -5.03 0.98 -13.08
CA THR A 63 -5.97 1.98 -12.60
C THR A 63 -5.37 2.76 -11.44
N GLU A 64 -5.79 4.03 -11.33
CA GLU A 64 -5.48 4.86 -10.18
C GLU A 64 -6.71 5.08 -9.30
N GLN A 65 -7.79 4.39 -9.61
CA GLN A 65 -9.02 4.50 -8.81
C GLN A 65 -9.01 3.44 -7.72
N VAL A 66 -8.84 3.91 -6.50
CA VAL A 66 -8.80 3.03 -5.35
C VAL A 66 -10.22 2.75 -4.88
N GLU A 67 -10.49 1.50 -4.54
CA GLU A 67 -11.79 1.09 -4.03
C GLU A 67 -11.63 0.40 -2.69
N GLY A 68 -12.68 0.43 -1.89
CA GLY A 68 -12.69 -0.21 -0.59
C GLY A 68 -12.26 0.73 0.51
N ALA A 69 -12.10 0.20 1.69
CA ALA A 69 -11.68 0.96 2.86
C ALA A 69 -10.49 0.28 3.51
N TYR A 70 -9.53 1.08 3.93
CA TYR A 70 -8.29 0.58 4.50
C TYR A 70 -7.95 1.37 5.74
N ASP A 71 -7.22 0.75 6.65
CA ASP A 71 -6.81 1.43 7.87
C ASP A 71 -5.61 2.33 7.63
N VAL A 72 -4.64 1.85 6.87
CA VAL A 72 -3.41 2.58 6.62
C VAL A 72 -3.08 2.55 5.13
N CYS A 73 -2.69 3.69 4.59
CA CYS A 73 -2.20 3.79 3.22
C CYS A 73 -0.74 4.23 3.26
N VAL A 74 0.11 3.52 2.53
CA VAL A 74 1.52 3.89 2.39
C VAL A 74 1.74 4.32 0.95
N THR A 75 2.34 5.49 0.76
CA THR A 75 2.64 6.01 -0.58
C THR A 75 4.13 5.88 -0.85
N CYS A 76 4.48 5.68 -2.11
CA CYS A 76 5.87 5.62 -2.53
C CYS A 76 6.38 7.03 -2.87
N PRO A 77 7.69 7.28 -2.75
CA PRO A 77 8.23 8.62 -2.97
C PRO A 77 7.96 9.20 -4.36
N GLY A 78 7.75 8.35 -5.36
CA GLY A 78 7.51 8.85 -6.71
C GLY A 78 6.09 9.34 -6.96
N ILE A 79 5.18 9.21 -5.99
CA ILE A 79 3.79 9.58 -6.18
C ILE A 79 3.57 10.97 -5.58
N SER A 80 3.15 11.90 -6.46
CA SER A 80 2.90 13.27 -6.02
C SER A 80 1.67 13.33 -5.11
N GLU A 81 1.77 14.11 -4.04
CA GLU A 81 0.62 14.32 -3.16
C GLU A 81 -0.50 15.10 -3.83
N PHE A 82 -0.22 15.69 -4.99
CA PHE A 82 -1.23 16.40 -5.76
C PHE A 82 -1.89 15.52 -6.83
N SER A 83 -1.45 14.29 -6.99
CA SER A 83 -2.00 13.41 -7.99
C SER A 83 -3.36 12.86 -7.55
N ALA A 84 -4.17 12.49 -8.53
CA ALA A 84 -5.46 11.86 -8.26
C ALA A 84 -5.26 10.52 -7.55
N PHE A 85 -4.17 9.82 -7.88
CA PHE A 85 -3.85 8.54 -7.27
C PHE A 85 -3.62 8.70 -5.77
N PHE A 86 -2.82 9.68 -5.37
CA PHE A 86 -2.57 9.96 -3.96
C PHE A 86 -3.87 10.31 -3.24
N LYS A 87 -4.69 11.17 -3.85
CA LYS A 87 -5.96 11.57 -3.26
C LYS A 87 -6.89 10.40 -3.09
N ALA A 88 -6.93 9.51 -4.06
CA ALA A 88 -7.78 8.33 -3.98
C ALA A 88 -7.36 7.44 -2.80
N GLY A 89 -6.06 7.23 -2.64
CA GLY A 89 -5.57 6.44 -1.50
C GLY A 89 -5.91 7.08 -0.18
N ARG A 90 -5.74 8.39 -0.10
CA ARG A 90 -6.02 9.13 1.12
C ARG A 90 -7.52 9.09 1.49
N GLU A 91 -8.39 9.12 0.50
CA GLU A 91 -9.82 9.08 0.74
C GLU A 91 -10.30 7.72 1.21
N HIS A 92 -9.57 6.67 0.89
CA HIS A 92 -9.98 5.31 1.21
C HIS A 92 -9.23 4.72 2.39
N ALA A 93 -8.40 5.50 3.06
CA ALA A 93 -7.64 5.03 4.21
C ALA A 93 -7.84 5.97 5.39
N ALA A 94 -7.83 5.41 6.58
CA ALA A 94 -7.98 6.21 7.80
C ALA A 94 -6.72 7.03 8.08
N GLN A 95 -5.55 6.46 7.73
CA GLN A 95 -4.28 7.15 7.92
C GLN A 95 -3.45 7.00 6.66
N ILE A 96 -2.58 7.97 6.39
CA ILE A 96 -1.69 7.91 5.25
C ILE A 96 -0.27 8.16 5.73
N MET A 97 0.66 7.36 5.23
CA MET A 97 2.07 7.47 5.58
C MET A 97 2.89 7.49 4.31
N GLY A 98 3.92 8.32 4.29
CA GLY A 98 4.86 8.37 3.20
C GLY A 98 6.12 7.61 3.56
N GLU A 99 6.61 6.83 2.63
CA GLU A 99 7.87 6.14 2.76
C GLU A 99 8.99 7.13 2.46
N PRO A 100 10.04 7.28 3.25
CA PRO A 100 10.36 6.63 4.51
C PRO A 100 9.85 7.37 5.75
N GLU A 101 9.05 8.40 5.57
CA GLU A 101 8.56 9.18 6.71
C GLU A 101 7.76 8.33 7.69
N SER A 102 7.20 7.24 7.22
CA SER A 102 6.47 6.36 8.11
C SER A 102 7.31 5.90 9.29
N VAL A 103 8.61 5.85 9.11
CA VAL A 103 9.53 5.44 10.18
C VAL A 103 9.60 6.50 11.26
N SER A 104 9.58 7.76 10.88
CA SER A 104 9.72 8.85 11.84
C SER A 104 8.46 9.09 12.65
N TYR A 105 7.34 8.53 12.24
CA TYR A 105 6.10 8.68 12.97
C TYR A 105 5.87 7.60 14.02
N THR A 106 6.79 6.72 14.17
CA THR A 106 6.61 5.60 15.09
C THR A 106 6.85 5.99 16.55
N HIS A 107 7.37 7.13 16.79
CA HIS A 107 7.65 7.58 18.15
C HIS A 107 6.51 8.37 18.77
#